data_23b17bc75b550856f9b91f460943e92a
#
_entry.id   23b17bc75b550856f9b91f460943e92a
#
_cell.length_a   1.000
_cell.length_b   1.000
_cell.length_c   1.000
_cell.angle_alpha   90.00
_cell.angle_beta   90.00
_cell.angle_gamma   90.00
#
_symmetry.space_group_name_H-M   'P 1'
#
loop_
_entity.id
_entity.type
_entity.pdbx_description
1 polymer ?
#
loop_
_entity_poly.entity_id
_entity_poly.type
_entity_poly.pdbx_seq_one_letter_code
_entity_poly.pdbx_strand_id
1 'polypeptide(L)'
;GQIVGYPIFDLREWKRDVGAYLRAMEQSVIDALAEFGIRGERLEKATGVWVNGAKICAMGVHISRWVTSHGFALNLSTDLRYFQYIVPCGLTRPVTSMCALGCDAAREDVQRALARQFGIHFNLTIEEAEPALSMERVQ
;
A
#
# COMPACT_ATOMS: atom_id res chain seq x y z
N GLY A 1 -1.11 -2.32 -13.88
CA GLY A 1 -1.81 -3.11 -12.95
C GLY A 1 -1.64 -2.82 -11.47
N GLN A 2 -0.47 -2.37 -11.04
CA GLN A 2 -0.26 -2.02 -9.63
C GLN A 2 -0.43 -0.52 -9.40
N ILE A 3 -0.88 -0.18 -8.20
CA ILE A 3 -0.80 1.18 -7.68
C ILE A 3 0.37 1.20 -6.71
N VAL A 4 1.40 1.96 -7.05
CA VAL A 4 2.60 2.08 -6.23
C VAL A 4 2.58 3.42 -5.52
N GLY A 5 2.79 3.40 -4.21
CA GLY A 5 2.87 4.60 -3.40
C GLY A 5 4.22 4.71 -2.73
N TYR A 6 4.76 5.91 -2.71
CA TYR A 6 6.04 6.21 -2.08
C TYR A 6 5.85 7.29 -1.01
N PRO A 7 5.28 6.93 0.17
CA PRO A 7 5.15 7.90 1.25
C PRO A 7 6.55 8.28 1.74
N ILE A 8 6.83 9.57 1.74
CA ILE A 8 8.09 10.08 2.24
C ILE A 8 7.79 10.95 3.44
N PHE A 9 8.08 10.42 4.63
CA PHE A 9 7.80 11.09 5.89
C PHE A 9 9.05 11.26 6.70
N ASP A 10 9.13 12.39 7.40
CA ASP A 10 10.08 12.56 8.48
C ASP A 10 9.38 12.06 9.76
N LEU A 11 9.79 10.89 10.23
CA LEU A 11 9.15 10.28 11.40
C LEU A 11 9.35 11.08 12.69
N ARG A 12 10.32 11.99 12.72
CA ARG A 12 10.51 12.88 13.86
C ARG A 12 9.31 13.81 14.05
N GLU A 13 8.60 14.13 12.96
CA GLU A 13 7.42 14.99 12.99
C GLU A 13 6.14 14.23 13.28
N TRP A 14 6.19 12.92 13.35
CA TRP A 14 5.05 12.06 13.64
C TRP A 14 5.33 11.17 14.84
N LYS A 15 6.07 10.08 14.65
CA LYS A 15 6.53 9.17 15.71
C LYS A 15 7.83 8.52 15.27
N ARG A 16 8.82 8.51 16.13
CA ARG A 16 10.09 7.80 15.88
C ARG A 16 9.92 6.32 16.18
N ASP A 17 9.02 5.67 15.44
CA ASP A 17 8.68 4.27 15.64
C ASP A 17 8.39 3.62 14.30
N VAL A 18 9.32 2.82 13.81
CA VAL A 18 9.22 2.15 12.51
C VAL A 18 8.07 1.17 12.49
N GLY A 19 7.88 0.42 13.57
CA GLY A 19 6.77 -0.52 13.66
C GLY A 19 5.42 0.19 13.60
N ALA A 20 5.28 1.31 14.31
CA ALA A 20 4.05 2.11 14.25
C ALA A 20 3.81 2.65 12.84
N TYR A 21 4.87 3.07 12.15
CA TYR A 21 4.76 3.55 10.78
C TYR A 21 4.26 2.45 9.84
N LEU A 22 4.84 1.27 9.92
CA LEU A 22 4.40 0.14 9.09
C LEU A 22 2.95 -0.23 9.38
N ARG A 23 2.56 -0.28 10.64
CA ARG A 23 1.17 -0.60 11.00
C ARG A 23 0.19 0.46 10.51
N ALA A 24 0.56 1.74 10.58
CA ALA A 24 -0.28 2.83 10.07
C ALA A 24 -0.42 2.75 8.55
N MET A 25 0.65 2.38 7.85
CA MET A 25 0.61 2.20 6.40
C MET A 25 -0.28 1.01 6.03
N GLU A 26 -0.14 -0.11 6.72
CA GLU A 26 -1.01 -1.27 6.52
C GLU A 26 -2.47 -0.92 6.78
N GLN A 27 -2.75 -0.23 7.88
CA GLN A 27 -4.12 0.14 8.22
C GLN A 27 -4.71 1.09 7.19
N SER A 28 -3.92 2.01 6.66
CA SER A 28 -4.38 2.91 5.61
C SER A 28 -4.84 2.14 4.37
N VAL A 29 -4.08 1.14 3.97
CA VAL A 29 -4.45 0.29 2.83
C VAL A 29 -5.66 -0.57 3.16
N ILE A 30 -5.71 -1.15 4.36
CA ILE A 30 -6.86 -1.96 4.80
C ILE A 30 -8.14 -1.14 4.75
N ASP A 31 -8.11 0.08 5.28
CA ASP A 31 -9.28 0.94 5.33
C ASP A 31 -9.67 1.45 3.93
N ALA A 32 -8.69 1.70 3.06
CA ALA A 32 -8.98 2.05 1.68
C ALA A 32 -9.67 0.89 0.94
N LEU A 33 -9.20 -0.34 1.14
CA LEU A 33 -9.84 -1.53 0.55
C LEU A 33 -11.27 -1.72 1.07
N ALA A 34 -11.50 -1.39 2.34
CA ALA A 34 -12.84 -1.48 2.93
C ALA A 34 -13.84 -0.57 2.24
N GLU A 35 -13.41 0.57 1.69
CA GLU A 35 -14.28 1.45 0.93
C GLU A 35 -14.82 0.78 -0.34
N PHE A 36 -14.18 -0.28 -0.80
CA PHE A 36 -14.58 -1.04 -1.98
C PHE A 36 -15.15 -2.42 -1.62
N GLY A 37 -15.47 -2.63 -0.35
CA GLY A 37 -16.05 -3.89 0.11
C GLY A 37 -15.05 -5.02 0.24
N ILE A 38 -13.75 -4.73 0.25
CA ILE A 38 -12.71 -5.74 0.38
C ILE A 38 -12.17 -5.72 1.80
N ARG A 39 -12.17 -6.88 2.44
CA ARG A 39 -11.70 -7.02 3.81
C ARG A 39 -10.22 -7.44 3.82
N GLY A 40 -9.33 -6.45 3.97
CA GLY A 40 -7.91 -6.70 4.12
C GLY A 40 -7.54 -7.08 5.54
N GLU A 41 -6.46 -7.82 5.68
CA GLU A 41 -5.97 -8.31 6.97
C GLU A 41 -4.45 -8.19 7.05
N ARG A 42 -3.96 -8.12 8.29
CA ARG A 42 -2.54 -8.29 8.58
C ARG A 42 -2.27 -9.77 8.86
N LEU A 43 -1.05 -10.19 8.53
CA LEU A 43 -0.55 -11.46 9.02
C LEU A 43 0.57 -11.19 10.01
N GLU A 44 0.57 -11.95 11.09
CA GLU A 44 1.61 -11.84 12.11
C GLU A 44 2.99 -12.12 11.50
N LYS A 45 3.98 -11.30 11.85
CA LYS A 45 5.38 -11.41 11.40
C LYS A 45 5.58 -11.27 9.90
N ALA A 46 4.62 -10.71 9.19
CA ALA A 46 4.77 -10.43 7.77
C ALA A 46 4.22 -9.05 7.46
N THR A 47 4.98 -8.26 6.72
CA THR A 47 4.58 -6.90 6.36
C THR A 47 3.78 -6.92 5.06
N GLY A 48 2.64 -6.25 5.06
CA GLY A 48 1.77 -6.17 3.89
C GLY A 48 0.30 -6.27 4.25
N VAL A 49 -0.52 -6.49 3.25
CA VAL A 49 -1.97 -6.69 3.44
C VAL A 49 -2.39 -7.92 2.64
N TRP A 50 -3.24 -8.72 3.26
CA TRP A 50 -3.74 -9.98 2.68
C TRP A 50 -5.27 -10.00 2.68
N VAL A 51 -5.83 -10.79 1.76
CA VAL A 51 -7.26 -11.08 1.70
C VAL A 51 -7.39 -12.60 1.60
N ASN A 52 -8.03 -13.21 2.58
CA ASN A 52 -8.19 -14.67 2.65
C ASN A 52 -6.87 -15.43 2.44
N GLY A 53 -5.80 -14.92 3.03
CA GLY A 53 -4.48 -15.57 2.96
C GLY A 53 -3.67 -15.25 1.70
N ALA A 54 -4.19 -14.49 0.76
CA ALA A 54 -3.49 -14.10 -0.46
C ALA A 54 -3.02 -12.65 -0.36
N LYS A 55 -1.78 -12.37 -0.68
CA LYS A 55 -1.22 -11.02 -0.58
C LYS A 55 -1.80 -10.12 -1.68
N ILE A 56 -2.40 -9.01 -1.28
CA ILE A 56 -2.91 -8.00 -2.19
C ILE A 56 -2.02 -6.76 -2.26
N CYS A 57 -1.29 -6.50 -1.20
CA CYS A 57 -0.41 -5.32 -1.13
C CYS A 57 0.92 -5.69 -0.51
N ALA A 58 1.99 -5.43 -1.23
CA ALA A 58 3.34 -5.59 -0.73
C ALA A 58 3.80 -4.26 -0.15
N MET A 59 4.58 -4.33 0.93
CA MET A 59 5.13 -3.14 1.56
C MET A 59 6.59 -3.34 1.88
N GLY A 60 7.38 -2.28 1.71
CA GLY A 60 8.76 -2.23 2.12
C GLY A 60 9.08 -0.80 2.52
N VAL A 61 9.95 -0.67 3.51
CA VAL A 61 10.35 0.65 3.97
C VAL A 61 11.86 0.66 4.19
N HIS A 62 12.48 1.75 3.82
CA HIS A 62 13.86 2.05 4.16
C HIS A 62 13.87 3.38 4.91
N ILE A 63 14.62 3.43 6.01
CA ILE A 63 14.66 4.61 6.85
C ILE A 63 16.11 5.07 6.98
N SER A 64 16.34 6.33 6.65
CA SER A 64 17.62 6.98 6.84
C SER A 64 17.39 8.29 7.58
N ARG A 65 18.01 8.43 8.75
CA ARG A 65 17.87 9.64 9.59
C ARG A 65 16.40 9.98 9.87
N TRP A 66 15.60 8.95 10.11
CA TRP A 66 14.16 9.03 10.37
C TRP A 66 13.32 9.49 9.18
N VAL A 67 13.88 9.59 7.99
CA VAL A 67 13.12 9.85 6.77
C VAL A 67 12.88 8.54 6.05
N THR A 68 11.61 8.29 5.71
CA THR A 68 11.19 7.05 5.07
C THR A 68 11.37 7.12 3.56
N SER A 69 11.67 5.99 2.95
CA SER A 69 11.63 5.82 1.51
C SER A 69 11.03 4.43 1.19
N HIS A 70 10.84 4.14 -0.11
CA HIS A 70 10.05 3.00 -0.57
C HIS A 70 8.58 3.18 -0.18
N GLY A 71 7.81 2.12 -0.05
CA GLY A 71 6.41 2.24 0.26
C GLY A 71 5.64 0.97 -0.02
N PHE A 72 4.57 1.06 -0.82
CA PHE A 72 3.70 -0.08 -1.05
C PHE A 72 3.37 -0.25 -2.53
N ALA A 73 2.98 -1.47 -2.88
CA ALA A 73 2.48 -1.81 -4.20
C ALA A 73 1.17 -2.59 -4.02
N LEU A 74 0.05 -1.95 -4.37
CA LEU A 74 -1.27 -2.54 -4.30
C LEU A 74 -1.63 -3.14 -5.66
N ASN A 75 -2.00 -4.41 -5.67
CA ASN A 75 -2.43 -5.09 -6.89
C ASN A 75 -3.86 -4.71 -7.21
N LEU A 76 -4.06 -3.89 -8.23
CA LEU A 76 -5.38 -3.49 -8.73
C LEU A 76 -5.86 -4.47 -9.80
N SER A 77 -5.16 -4.50 -10.92
CA SER A 77 -5.47 -5.35 -12.07
C SER A 77 -4.22 -6.07 -12.59
N THR A 78 -3.31 -6.36 -11.69
CA THR A 78 -2.01 -6.97 -12.00
C THR A 78 -2.20 -8.35 -12.57
N ASP A 79 -1.44 -8.69 -13.60
CA ASP A 79 -1.41 -10.05 -14.12
C ASP A 79 -0.71 -10.95 -13.10
N LEU A 80 -1.50 -11.73 -12.39
CA LEU A 80 -1.00 -12.54 -11.29
C LEU A 80 -0.13 -13.71 -11.75
N ARG A 81 -0.21 -14.07 -13.03
CA ARG A 81 0.66 -15.12 -13.59
C ARG A 81 2.12 -14.71 -13.55
N TYR A 82 2.40 -13.42 -13.59
CA TYR A 82 3.76 -12.91 -13.51
C TYR A 82 4.46 -13.37 -12.24
N PHE A 83 3.76 -13.46 -11.13
CA PHE A 83 4.34 -13.86 -9.85
C PHE A 83 4.80 -15.30 -9.82
N GLN A 84 4.32 -16.14 -10.73
CA GLN A 84 4.76 -17.54 -10.83
C GLN A 84 6.21 -17.64 -11.29
N TYR A 85 6.71 -16.64 -12.00
CA TYR A 85 8.06 -16.63 -12.54
C TYR A 85 9.09 -16.03 -11.59
N ILE A 86 8.66 -15.21 -10.65
CA ILE A 86 9.57 -14.47 -9.79
C ILE A 86 9.50 -14.90 -8.33
N VAL A 87 8.62 -15.83 -8.00
CA VAL A 87 8.50 -16.32 -6.62
C VAL A 87 9.74 -17.15 -6.28
N PRO A 88 10.48 -16.76 -5.23
CA PRO A 88 11.61 -17.55 -4.79
C PRO A 88 11.17 -18.95 -4.36
N CYS A 89 12.07 -19.89 -4.53
CA CYS A 89 11.82 -21.26 -4.12
C CYS A 89 11.42 -21.32 -2.64
N GLY A 90 10.33 -21.98 -2.34
CA GLY A 90 9.84 -22.15 -0.98
C GLY A 90 8.83 -21.10 -0.50
N LEU A 91 8.64 -20.03 -1.26
CA LEU A 91 7.56 -19.10 -0.94
C LEU A 91 6.25 -19.60 -1.55
N THR A 92 5.31 -19.91 -0.69
CA THR A 92 4.08 -20.58 -1.10
C THR A 92 2.83 -19.73 -0.91
N ARG A 93 2.95 -18.50 -0.37
CA ARG A 93 1.79 -17.67 -0.14
C ARG A 93 1.24 -17.14 -1.46
N PRO A 94 -0.05 -17.33 -1.73
CA PRO A 94 -0.65 -16.85 -2.97
C PRO A 94 -0.70 -15.32 -3.00
N VAL A 95 -0.94 -14.78 -4.19
CA VAL A 95 -1.09 -13.36 -4.45
C VAL A 95 -2.46 -13.15 -5.07
N THR A 96 -3.08 -12.01 -4.77
CA THR A 96 -4.36 -11.63 -5.35
C THR A 96 -4.35 -10.16 -5.79
N SER A 97 -5.45 -9.71 -6.39
CA SER A 97 -5.65 -8.33 -6.80
C SER A 97 -7.10 -7.94 -6.58
N MET A 98 -7.38 -6.63 -6.61
CA MET A 98 -8.75 -6.15 -6.50
C MET A 98 -9.61 -6.74 -7.63
N CYS A 99 -9.08 -6.75 -8.85
CA CYS A 99 -9.77 -7.31 -10.01
C CYS A 99 -10.06 -8.80 -9.83
N ALA A 100 -9.09 -9.57 -9.33
CA ALA A 100 -9.27 -11.01 -9.08
C ALA A 100 -10.36 -11.28 -8.03
N LEU A 101 -10.61 -10.33 -7.14
CA LEU A 101 -11.67 -10.42 -6.14
C LEU A 101 -13.02 -9.90 -6.64
N GLY A 102 -13.11 -9.60 -7.92
CA GLY A 102 -14.35 -9.12 -8.51
C GLY A 102 -14.59 -7.62 -8.38
N CYS A 103 -13.59 -6.86 -7.96
CA CYS A 103 -13.70 -5.42 -7.79
C CYS A 103 -13.15 -4.71 -9.04
N ASP A 104 -14.02 -4.02 -9.75
CA ASP A 104 -13.69 -3.30 -10.99
C ASP A 104 -13.64 -1.79 -10.74
N ALA A 105 -13.01 -1.38 -9.65
CA ALA A 105 -12.89 0.02 -9.31
C ALA A 105 -11.92 0.74 -10.25
N ALA A 106 -12.23 2.00 -10.56
CA ALA A 106 -11.34 2.84 -11.33
C ALA A 106 -10.07 3.16 -10.53
N ARG A 107 -8.95 3.20 -11.22
CA ARG A 107 -7.66 3.49 -10.60
C ARG A 107 -7.68 4.79 -9.79
N GLU A 108 -8.28 5.83 -10.34
CA GLU A 108 -8.35 7.14 -9.70
C GLU A 108 -9.14 7.10 -8.39
N ASP A 109 -10.20 6.30 -8.35
CA ASP A 109 -11.01 6.16 -7.14
C ASP A 109 -10.23 5.45 -6.04
N VAL A 110 -9.45 4.43 -6.39
CA VAL A 110 -8.61 3.72 -5.44
C VAL A 110 -7.50 4.63 -4.93
N GLN A 111 -6.88 5.41 -5.82
CA GLN A 111 -5.86 6.38 -5.43
C GLN A 111 -6.40 7.42 -4.45
N ARG A 112 -7.61 7.92 -4.68
CA ARG A 112 -8.26 8.87 -3.77
C ARG A 112 -8.57 8.25 -2.41
N ALA A 113 -9.03 7.01 -2.41
CA ALA A 113 -9.29 6.29 -1.16
C ALA A 113 -8.01 6.11 -0.35
N LEU A 114 -6.91 5.72 -1.00
CA LEU A 114 -5.61 5.60 -0.36
C LEU A 114 -5.17 6.94 0.22
N ALA A 115 -5.29 8.01 -0.54
CA ALA A 115 -4.90 9.35 -0.07
C ALA A 115 -5.72 9.76 1.16
N ARG A 116 -7.03 9.54 1.14
CA ARG A 116 -7.89 9.86 2.29
C ARG A 116 -7.45 9.10 3.54
N GLN A 117 -7.21 7.82 3.41
CA GLN A 117 -6.87 6.99 4.56
C GLN A 117 -5.47 7.30 5.09
N PHE A 118 -4.51 7.56 4.22
CA PHE A 118 -3.19 8.03 4.66
C PHE A 118 -3.31 9.35 5.42
N GLY A 119 -4.14 10.27 4.92
CA GLY A 119 -4.40 11.53 5.62
C GLY A 119 -4.95 11.32 7.02
N ILE A 120 -5.88 10.40 7.17
CA ILE A 120 -6.50 10.07 8.47
C ILE A 120 -5.48 9.45 9.41
N HIS A 121 -4.78 8.41 8.95
CA HIS A 121 -3.90 7.63 9.82
C HIS A 121 -2.61 8.35 10.19
N PHE A 122 -2.16 9.29 9.35
CA PHE A 122 -0.97 10.06 9.62
C PHE A 122 -1.26 11.50 10.05
N ASN A 123 -2.54 11.83 10.22
CA ASN A 123 -3.00 13.15 10.65
C ASN A 123 -2.45 14.26 9.73
N LEU A 124 -2.63 14.06 8.43
CA LEU A 124 -2.17 14.97 7.39
C LEU A 124 -3.33 15.48 6.56
N THR A 125 -3.18 16.69 6.05
CA THR A 125 -4.06 17.21 5.02
C THR A 125 -3.44 16.86 3.67
N ILE A 126 -4.18 16.09 2.87
CA ILE A 126 -3.69 15.64 1.56
C ILE A 126 -4.19 16.62 0.51
N GLU A 127 -3.27 17.19 -0.25
CA GLU A 127 -3.58 18.05 -1.38
C GLU A 127 -3.20 17.35 -2.67
N GLU A 128 -4.06 17.47 -3.67
CA GLU A 128 -3.80 16.90 -4.97
C GLU A 128 -2.91 17.86 -5.76
N ALA A 129 -1.74 17.38 -6.20
CA ALA A 129 -0.83 18.20 -6.99
C ALA A 129 -1.19 18.13 -8.48
N GLU A 130 -0.72 19.11 -9.23
CA GLU A 130 -0.79 19.08 -10.69
C GLU A 130 -0.13 17.80 -11.20
N PRO A 131 -0.67 17.15 -12.26
CA PRO A 131 -0.14 15.86 -12.72
C PRO A 131 1.36 15.87 -12.99
N ALA A 132 1.90 16.93 -13.60
CA ALA A 132 3.33 17.03 -13.87
C ALA A 132 4.17 17.16 -12.60
N LEU A 133 3.64 17.82 -11.58
CA LEU A 133 4.32 18.00 -10.29
C LEU A 133 4.18 16.78 -9.40
N SER A 134 3.09 16.04 -9.54
CA SER A 134 2.87 14.83 -8.75
C SER A 134 3.96 13.80 -8.98
N MET A 135 4.45 13.67 -10.19
CA MET A 135 5.51 12.72 -10.54
C MET A 135 6.82 13.03 -9.81
N GLU A 136 7.12 14.29 -9.57
CA GLU A 136 8.33 14.69 -8.87
C GLU A 136 8.20 14.51 -7.36
N ARG A 137 7.00 14.68 -6.81
CA ARG A 137 6.77 14.68 -5.36
C ARG A 137 6.56 13.29 -4.78
N VAL A 138 6.11 12.37 -5.58
CA VAL A 138 5.85 11.00 -5.15
C VAL A 138 7.16 10.25 -4.90
N GLN A 139 8.21 10.74 -5.47
CA GLN A 139 9.54 10.17 -5.27
C GLN A 139 10.25 10.84 -4.13
#